data_04f34fc772db6916e48f8d64ed585230
#
_entry.id   04f34fc772db6916e48f8d64ed585230
#
_cell.length_a   1.000
_cell.length_b   1.000
_cell.length_c   1.000
_cell.angle_alpha   90.00
_cell.angle_beta   90.00
_cell.angle_gamma   90.00
#
_symmetry.space_group_name_H-M   'P 1'
#
loop_
_entity.id
_entity.type
_entity.pdbx_description
1 polymer ?
#
loop_
_entity_poly.entity_id
_entity_poly.type
_entity_poly.pdbx_seq_one_letter_code
_entity_poly.pdbx_strand_id
1 'polypeptide(L)'
;MTDSELIDLAAKAARINVKKDLSGVWRNCTRMPPGFCIFDAKPWNPLEDDGDALRLAVKLEMKITINQENVQVRFKEDAPLIFVRTGINTYEATRLAITRAAAEIGKVPMTEQQFDSAMRTHQLEMEYADYICERYTVDFEEGFGLLKLKDSGDFYQGFKEKMTGSQNEQD
;
A
#
# COMPACT_ATOMS: atom_id res chain seq x y z
N MET A 1 20.70 -1.27 8.14
CA MET A 1 19.34 -1.47 7.63
C MET A 1 19.43 -2.52 6.54
N THR A 2 18.72 -3.60 6.66
CA THR A 2 18.63 -4.69 5.68
C THR A 2 17.71 -4.31 4.52
N ASP A 3 17.80 -4.99 3.38
CA ASP A 3 16.90 -4.77 2.23
C ASP A 3 15.44 -5.00 2.61
N SER A 4 15.18 -5.98 3.48
CA SER A 4 13.85 -6.27 4.00
C SER A 4 13.27 -5.10 4.82
N GLU A 5 14.08 -4.48 5.67
CA GLU A 5 13.68 -3.29 6.44
C GLU A 5 13.45 -2.08 5.53
N LEU A 6 14.29 -1.93 4.49
CA LEU A 6 14.14 -0.86 3.50
C LEU A 6 12.82 -0.98 2.74
N ILE A 7 12.48 -2.18 2.27
CA ILE A 7 11.24 -2.46 1.53
C ILE A 7 10.02 -2.22 2.41
N ASP A 8 10.05 -2.69 3.67
CA ASP A 8 8.93 -2.52 4.62
C ASP A 8 8.67 -1.03 4.92
N LEU A 9 9.72 -0.27 5.23
CA LEU A 9 9.60 1.16 5.49
C LEU A 9 9.16 1.95 4.25
N ALA A 10 9.65 1.59 3.06
CA ALA A 10 9.24 2.20 1.80
C ALA A 10 7.76 1.94 1.49
N ALA A 11 7.28 0.72 1.73
CA ALA A 11 5.87 0.37 1.60
C ALA A 11 4.99 1.17 2.57
N LYS A 12 5.42 1.27 3.84
CA LYS A 12 4.75 2.08 4.86
C LYS A 12 4.65 3.54 4.45
N ALA A 13 5.74 4.14 3.96
CA ALA A 13 5.75 5.51 3.47
C ALA A 13 4.72 5.75 2.36
N ALA A 14 4.67 4.83 1.42
CA ALA A 14 3.76 4.89 0.27
C ALA A 14 2.35 4.39 0.58
N ARG A 15 2.07 3.93 1.81
CA ARG A 15 0.79 3.31 2.20
C ARG A 15 0.41 2.17 1.24
N ILE A 16 1.38 1.33 0.92
CA ILE A 16 1.18 0.12 0.13
C ILE A 16 1.12 -1.05 1.10
N ASN A 17 0.06 -1.82 1.03
CA ASN A 17 -0.08 -3.01 1.88
C ASN A 17 0.68 -4.18 1.23
N VAL A 18 1.94 -4.33 1.57
CA VAL A 18 2.75 -5.46 1.13
C VAL A 18 3.06 -6.40 2.27
N LYS A 19 3.12 -7.68 1.94
CA LYS A 19 3.52 -8.73 2.88
C LYS A 19 4.40 -9.75 2.16
N LYS A 20 5.22 -10.45 2.93
CA LYS A 20 5.93 -11.63 2.41
C LYS A 20 4.94 -12.78 2.28
N ASP A 21 4.93 -13.41 1.12
CA ASP A 21 4.25 -14.68 0.92
C ASP A 21 5.02 -15.84 1.60
N LEU A 22 4.50 -17.06 1.48
CA LEU A 22 5.13 -18.26 2.07
C LEU A 22 6.52 -18.56 1.49
N SER A 23 6.85 -18.04 0.32
CA SER A 23 8.17 -18.15 -0.30
C SER A 23 9.13 -17.04 0.12
N GLY A 24 8.69 -16.08 0.96
CA GLY A 24 9.48 -14.94 1.42
C GLY A 24 9.51 -13.78 0.43
N VAL A 25 8.73 -13.83 -0.65
CA VAL A 25 8.64 -12.79 -1.68
C VAL A 25 7.64 -11.72 -1.25
N TRP A 26 8.04 -10.46 -1.39
CA TRP A 26 7.15 -9.33 -1.14
C TRP A 26 6.09 -9.21 -2.25
N ARG A 27 4.82 -9.13 -1.87
CA ARG A 27 3.69 -8.93 -2.77
C ARG A 27 2.69 -7.96 -2.19
N ASN A 28 1.99 -7.22 -3.04
CA ASN A 28 0.82 -6.49 -2.59
C ASN A 28 -0.19 -7.48 -2.02
N CYS A 29 -0.81 -7.09 -0.92
CA CYS A 29 -1.79 -7.89 -0.22
C CYS A 29 -3.11 -7.10 -0.17
N THR A 30 -4.13 -7.60 -0.83
CA THR A 30 -5.49 -7.13 -0.63
C THR A 30 -6.09 -7.91 0.54
N ARG A 31 -6.41 -7.19 1.62
CA ARG A 31 -7.02 -7.79 2.79
C ARG A 31 -8.49 -8.09 2.50
N MET A 32 -8.90 -9.34 2.67
CA MET A 32 -10.29 -9.78 2.54
C MET A 32 -10.82 -10.22 3.91
N PRO A 33 -12.10 -9.99 4.23
CA PRO A 33 -12.73 -10.59 5.40
C PRO A 33 -12.82 -12.12 5.25
N PRO A 34 -12.64 -12.89 6.33
CA PRO A 34 -12.34 -12.62 7.73
C PRO A 34 -10.84 -12.58 8.07
N GLY A 35 -10.03 -11.84 7.32
CA GLY A 35 -8.60 -11.64 7.62
C GLY A 35 -7.63 -12.34 6.67
N PHE A 36 -8.11 -12.88 5.55
CA PHE A 36 -7.27 -13.43 4.50
C PHE A 36 -6.57 -12.33 3.70
N CYS A 37 -5.36 -12.64 3.24
CA CYS A 37 -4.63 -11.83 2.28
C CYS A 37 -4.68 -12.51 0.92
N ILE A 38 -5.17 -11.80 -0.09
CA ILE A 38 -4.98 -12.18 -1.49
C ILE A 38 -3.72 -11.46 -1.96
N PHE A 39 -2.73 -12.22 -2.39
CA PHE A 39 -1.48 -11.69 -2.90
C PHE A 39 -1.56 -11.47 -4.41
N ASP A 40 -1.03 -10.35 -4.87
CA ASP A 40 -0.85 -10.13 -6.30
C ASP A 40 0.11 -11.18 -6.89
N ALA A 41 -0.13 -11.54 -8.15
CA ALA A 41 0.74 -12.47 -8.85
C ALA A 41 2.17 -11.91 -9.03
N LYS A 42 2.27 -10.58 -9.25
CA LYS A 42 3.57 -9.91 -9.43
C LYS A 42 4.20 -9.59 -8.08
N PRO A 43 5.50 -9.94 -7.87
CA PRO A 43 6.28 -9.44 -6.73
C PRO A 43 6.33 -7.91 -6.73
N TRP A 44 6.46 -7.31 -5.55
CA TRP A 44 6.75 -5.89 -5.37
C TRP A 44 8.12 -5.74 -4.74
N ASN A 45 9.08 -5.22 -5.51
CA ASN A 45 10.43 -5.01 -5.03
C ASN A 45 11.09 -3.79 -5.69
N PRO A 46 11.02 -2.61 -5.07
CA PRO A 46 11.60 -1.39 -5.63
C PRO A 46 13.14 -1.39 -5.66
N LEU A 47 13.82 -2.37 -5.07
CA LEU A 47 15.28 -2.54 -5.18
C LEU A 47 15.69 -3.27 -6.46
N GLU A 48 14.80 -4.08 -7.04
CA GLU A 48 15.09 -4.91 -8.21
C GLU A 48 14.28 -4.50 -9.44
N ASP A 49 13.05 -4.01 -9.29
CA ASP A 49 12.16 -3.60 -10.39
C ASP A 49 12.13 -2.08 -10.55
N ASP A 50 12.56 -1.59 -11.73
CA ASP A 50 12.58 -0.16 -12.05
C ASP A 50 11.17 0.46 -12.04
N GLY A 51 10.16 -0.29 -12.46
CA GLY A 51 8.77 0.15 -12.46
C GLY A 51 8.21 0.31 -11.04
N ASP A 52 8.57 -0.58 -10.11
CA ASP A 52 8.18 -0.45 -8.71
C ASP A 52 8.86 0.75 -8.06
N ALA A 53 10.16 0.96 -8.33
CA ALA A 53 10.89 2.13 -7.85
C ALA A 53 10.31 3.43 -8.41
N LEU A 54 10.01 3.49 -9.71
CA LEU A 54 9.42 4.68 -10.33
C LEU A 54 8.02 4.97 -9.78
N ARG A 55 7.16 3.96 -9.65
CA ARG A 55 5.82 4.12 -9.04
C ARG A 55 5.91 4.64 -7.61
N LEU A 56 6.88 4.15 -6.84
CA LEU A 56 7.17 4.62 -5.49
C LEU A 56 7.57 6.09 -5.47
N ALA A 57 8.48 6.50 -6.37
CA ALA A 57 8.95 7.87 -6.49
C ALA A 57 7.81 8.84 -6.89
N VAL A 58 6.98 8.46 -7.85
CA VAL A 58 5.81 9.24 -8.28
C VAL A 58 4.80 9.38 -7.14
N LYS A 59 4.50 8.29 -6.44
CA LYS A 59 3.52 8.31 -5.34
C LYS A 59 3.96 9.20 -4.16
N LEU A 60 5.26 9.31 -3.94
CA LEU A 60 5.84 10.13 -2.86
C LEU A 60 6.34 11.50 -3.36
N GLU A 61 6.02 11.87 -4.60
CA GLU A 61 6.37 13.17 -5.22
C GLU A 61 7.87 13.49 -5.10
N MET A 62 8.72 12.50 -5.35
CA MET A 62 10.16 12.63 -5.20
C MET A 62 10.78 13.38 -6.38
N LYS A 63 11.71 14.30 -6.08
CA LYS A 63 12.61 14.89 -7.07
C LYS A 63 13.87 14.04 -7.17
N ILE A 64 14.14 13.51 -8.36
CA ILE A 64 15.30 12.67 -8.66
C ILE A 64 16.23 13.46 -9.57
N THR A 65 17.49 13.52 -9.21
CA THR A 65 18.56 14.10 -10.03
C THR A 65 19.66 13.05 -10.23
N ILE A 66 19.92 12.73 -11.49
CA ILE A 66 20.92 11.72 -11.86
C ILE A 66 22.11 12.44 -12.48
N ASN A 67 23.27 12.26 -11.88
CA ASN A 67 24.56 12.76 -12.36
C ASN A 67 25.48 11.58 -12.71
N GLN A 68 26.60 11.87 -13.33
CA GLN A 68 27.57 10.82 -13.69
C GLN A 68 28.11 10.05 -12.47
N GLU A 69 28.27 10.71 -11.34
CA GLU A 69 28.89 10.15 -10.13
C GLU A 69 27.88 9.70 -9.09
N ASN A 70 26.65 10.22 -9.13
CA ASN A 70 25.67 9.98 -8.07
C ASN A 70 24.24 10.20 -8.50
N VAL A 71 23.34 9.59 -7.74
CA VAL A 71 21.89 9.84 -7.77
C VAL A 71 21.51 10.55 -6.49
N GLN A 72 20.74 11.61 -6.62
CA GLN A 72 20.21 12.41 -5.53
C GLN A 72 18.70 12.32 -5.54
N VAL A 73 18.10 12.02 -4.39
CA VAL A 73 16.64 11.97 -4.24
C VAL A 73 16.23 12.83 -3.06
N ARG A 74 15.21 13.66 -3.29
CA ARG A 74 14.58 14.53 -2.30
C ARG A 74 13.07 14.43 -2.41
N PHE A 75 12.35 14.33 -1.29
CA PHE A 75 10.89 14.26 -1.28
C PHE A 75 10.20 15.56 -0.82
N LYS A 76 10.95 16.50 -0.17
CA LYS A 76 10.53 17.88 0.18
C LYS A 76 11.74 18.78 0.18
N GLU A 77 11.53 20.09 0.03
CA GLU A 77 12.66 21.04 0.01
C GLU A 77 13.49 21.01 1.29
N ASP A 78 12.85 20.88 2.44
CA ASP A 78 13.52 20.84 3.75
C ASP A 78 13.93 19.42 4.18
N ALA A 79 13.67 18.40 3.37
CA ALA A 79 13.99 17.03 3.69
C ALA A 79 15.48 16.73 3.43
N PRO A 80 16.08 15.79 4.18
CA PRO A 80 17.44 15.37 3.93
C PRO A 80 17.59 14.84 2.51
N LEU A 81 18.67 15.25 1.85
CA LEU A 81 19.03 14.77 0.53
C LEU A 81 19.60 13.36 0.65
N ILE A 82 18.96 12.40 0.00
CA ILE A 82 19.49 11.04 -0.11
C ILE A 82 20.46 10.97 -1.27
N PHE A 83 21.65 10.46 -0.99
CA PHE A 83 22.78 10.44 -1.88
C PHE A 83 23.26 9.01 -2.08
N VAL A 84 23.32 8.55 -3.32
CA VAL A 84 23.86 7.23 -3.68
C VAL A 84 24.84 7.38 -4.84
N ARG A 85 26.05 6.86 -4.69
CA ARG A 85 27.03 6.84 -5.79
C ARG A 85 26.54 5.89 -6.87
N THR A 86 26.67 6.30 -8.13
CA THR A 86 26.23 5.50 -9.29
C THR A 86 27.02 4.21 -9.46
N GLY A 87 28.28 4.18 -9.05
CA GLY A 87 29.13 3.01 -9.24
C GLY A 87 29.14 2.54 -10.71
N ILE A 88 28.98 1.22 -10.92
CA ILE A 88 28.94 0.60 -12.25
C ILE A 88 27.54 0.61 -12.85
N ASN A 89 26.49 0.63 -12.00
CA ASN A 89 25.10 0.49 -12.44
C ASN A 89 24.23 1.65 -11.93
N THR A 90 23.97 2.61 -12.81
CA THR A 90 23.14 3.77 -12.50
C THR A 90 21.69 3.42 -12.18
N TYR A 91 21.13 2.37 -12.81
CA TYR A 91 19.75 1.92 -12.53
C TYR A 91 19.63 1.39 -11.10
N GLU A 92 20.56 0.55 -10.68
CA GLU A 92 20.60 0.02 -9.32
C GLU A 92 20.78 1.14 -8.29
N ALA A 93 21.69 2.09 -8.54
CA ALA A 93 21.89 3.26 -7.69
C ALA A 93 20.61 4.10 -7.60
N THR A 94 19.87 4.24 -8.70
CA THR A 94 18.60 4.99 -8.73
C THR A 94 17.52 4.29 -7.92
N ARG A 95 17.33 2.98 -8.11
CA ARG A 95 16.38 2.19 -7.30
C ARG A 95 16.69 2.28 -5.81
N LEU A 96 17.95 2.09 -5.46
CA LEU A 96 18.41 2.18 -4.07
C LEU A 96 18.20 3.58 -3.47
N ALA A 97 18.48 4.64 -4.21
CA ALA A 97 18.29 6.02 -3.75
C ALA A 97 16.79 6.32 -3.49
N ILE A 98 15.92 5.91 -4.40
CA ILE A 98 14.45 6.06 -4.26
C ILE A 98 13.97 5.28 -3.03
N THR A 99 14.36 4.02 -2.90
CA THR A 99 13.91 3.15 -1.81
C THR A 99 14.41 3.65 -0.46
N ARG A 100 15.65 4.15 -0.38
CA ARG A 100 16.19 4.78 0.84
C ARG A 100 15.44 6.07 1.20
N ALA A 101 15.14 6.92 0.23
CA ALA A 101 14.37 8.13 0.46
C ALA A 101 12.96 7.81 0.98
N ALA A 102 12.30 6.82 0.39
CA ALA A 102 11.02 6.32 0.87
C ALA A 102 11.11 5.77 2.30
N ALA A 103 12.14 4.98 2.59
CA ALA A 103 12.35 4.43 3.93
C ALA A 103 12.56 5.52 4.99
N GLU A 104 13.24 6.62 4.67
CA GLU A 104 13.37 7.76 5.60
C GLU A 104 12.01 8.40 5.93
N ILE A 105 11.13 8.52 4.94
CA ILE A 105 9.73 8.96 5.16
C ILE A 105 9.00 7.97 6.09
N GLY A 106 9.15 6.68 5.85
CA GLY A 106 8.49 5.61 6.61
C GLY A 106 8.95 5.48 8.07
N LYS A 107 10.14 6.01 8.41
CA LYS A 107 10.64 6.09 9.80
C LYS A 107 9.91 7.12 10.64
N VAL A 108 9.34 8.15 10.03
CA VAL A 108 8.63 9.19 10.78
C VAL A 108 7.42 8.56 11.45
N PRO A 109 7.31 8.64 12.78
CA PRO A 109 6.15 8.13 13.48
C PRO A 109 4.89 8.86 12.98
N MET A 110 3.83 8.11 12.81
CA MET A 110 2.54 8.67 12.40
C MET A 110 2.08 9.64 13.50
N THR A 111 1.69 10.85 13.13
CA THR A 111 1.09 11.79 14.10
C THR A 111 -0.25 11.24 14.58
N GLU A 112 -0.71 11.68 15.76
CA GLU A 112 -1.99 11.27 16.33
C GLU A 112 -3.15 11.46 15.34
N GLN A 113 -3.21 12.61 14.67
CA GLN A 113 -4.21 12.88 13.61
C GLN A 113 -4.13 11.92 12.41
N GLN A 114 -2.92 11.54 12.02
CA GLN A 114 -2.73 10.55 10.94
C GLN A 114 -3.12 9.16 11.38
N PHE A 115 -2.86 8.81 12.64
CA PHE A 115 -3.29 7.54 13.23
C PHE A 115 -4.82 7.47 13.30
N ASP A 116 -5.49 8.51 13.80
CA ASP A 116 -6.95 8.57 13.87
C ASP A 116 -7.60 8.48 12.50
N SER A 117 -7.03 9.19 11.50
CA SER A 117 -7.52 9.10 10.12
C SER A 117 -7.36 7.70 9.54
N ALA A 118 -6.21 7.05 9.80
CA ALA A 118 -5.96 5.68 9.35
C ALA A 118 -6.90 4.67 10.04
N MET A 119 -7.17 4.87 11.33
CA MET A 119 -8.11 4.03 12.09
C MET A 119 -9.54 4.17 11.60
N ARG A 120 -9.99 5.39 11.29
CA ARG A 120 -11.33 5.61 10.68
C ARG A 120 -11.45 4.92 9.32
N THR A 121 -10.42 5.05 8.47
CA THR A 121 -10.41 4.37 7.17
C THR A 121 -10.48 2.85 7.34
N HIS A 122 -9.71 2.31 8.29
CA HIS A 122 -9.74 0.87 8.58
C HIS A 122 -11.10 0.40 9.11
N GLN A 123 -11.74 1.19 9.97
CA GLN A 123 -13.08 0.89 10.48
C GLN A 123 -14.11 0.88 9.35
N LEU A 124 -14.07 1.86 8.45
CA LEU A 124 -14.92 1.90 7.26
C LEU A 124 -14.71 0.70 6.34
N GLU A 125 -13.45 0.29 6.14
CA GLU A 125 -13.13 -0.92 5.36
C GLU A 125 -13.71 -2.19 6.01
N MET A 126 -13.66 -2.30 7.34
CA MET A 126 -14.23 -3.43 8.07
C MET A 126 -15.76 -3.44 7.97
N GLU A 127 -16.43 -2.30 8.17
CA GLU A 127 -17.88 -2.18 8.05
C GLU A 127 -18.36 -2.48 6.62
N TYR A 128 -17.59 -2.05 5.60
CA TYR A 128 -17.85 -2.40 4.20
C TYR A 128 -17.69 -3.90 3.95
N ALA A 129 -16.67 -4.51 4.54
CA ALA A 129 -16.42 -5.94 4.42
C ALA A 129 -17.54 -6.77 5.05
N ASP A 130 -18.00 -6.38 6.25
CA ASP A 130 -19.12 -7.04 6.92
C ASP A 130 -20.41 -6.90 6.11
N TYR A 131 -20.67 -5.72 5.55
CA TYR A 131 -21.81 -5.47 4.67
C TYR A 131 -21.79 -6.38 3.42
N ILE A 132 -20.60 -6.58 2.81
CA ILE A 132 -20.43 -7.50 1.69
C ILE A 132 -20.74 -8.94 2.12
N CYS A 133 -20.19 -9.41 3.25
CA CYS A 133 -20.41 -10.76 3.74
C CYS A 133 -21.89 -11.05 4.08
N GLU A 134 -22.61 -10.04 4.54
CA GLU A 134 -24.06 -10.17 4.80
C GLU A 134 -24.88 -10.36 3.51
N ARG A 135 -24.44 -9.74 2.40
CA ARG A 135 -25.22 -9.69 1.14
C ARG A 135 -24.78 -10.67 0.06
N TYR A 136 -23.55 -11.17 0.15
CA TYR A 136 -23.01 -12.09 -0.84
C TYR A 136 -22.81 -13.47 -0.25
N THR A 137 -23.15 -14.51 -1.04
CA THR A 137 -22.68 -15.88 -0.82
C THR A 137 -21.55 -16.15 -1.79
N VAL A 138 -20.53 -16.84 -1.32
CA VAL A 138 -19.47 -17.36 -2.19
C VAL A 138 -19.89 -18.75 -2.64
N ASP A 139 -20.29 -18.89 -3.90
CA ASP A 139 -20.49 -20.17 -4.55
C ASP A 139 -19.18 -20.62 -5.18
N PHE A 140 -18.70 -21.79 -4.77
CA PHE A 140 -17.55 -22.46 -5.38
C PHE A 140 -18.03 -23.46 -6.44
N GLU A 141 -18.32 -22.98 -7.64
CA GLU A 141 -18.50 -23.84 -8.79
C GLU A 141 -17.18 -23.92 -9.59
N GLU A 142 -16.69 -25.14 -9.81
CA GLU A 142 -15.52 -25.46 -10.67
C GLU A 142 -14.18 -24.76 -10.29
N GLY A 143 -13.93 -24.54 -9.00
CA GLY A 143 -12.64 -24.00 -8.54
C GLY A 143 -12.48 -22.49 -8.66
N PHE A 144 -13.49 -21.76 -9.14
CA PHE A 144 -13.57 -20.31 -9.11
C PHE A 144 -14.67 -19.86 -8.16
N GLY A 145 -14.31 -19.04 -7.15
CA GLY A 145 -15.29 -18.40 -6.29
C GLY A 145 -16.01 -17.28 -7.01
N LEU A 146 -17.28 -17.46 -7.30
CA LEU A 146 -18.17 -16.42 -7.81
C LEU A 146 -18.93 -15.80 -6.64
N LEU A 147 -18.82 -14.47 -6.49
CA LEU A 147 -19.63 -13.70 -5.53
C LEU A 147 -21.04 -13.52 -6.13
N LYS A 148 -22.05 -14.17 -5.53
CA LYS A 148 -23.46 -13.98 -5.90
C LYS A 148 -24.16 -13.08 -4.88
N LEU A 149 -24.87 -12.08 -5.39
CA LEU A 149 -25.80 -11.28 -4.56
C LEU A 149 -26.91 -12.17 -3.99
N LYS A 150 -27.13 -12.08 -2.68
CA LYS A 150 -28.27 -12.72 -2.00
C LYS A 150 -29.61 -12.04 -2.38
N ASP A 151 -29.56 -10.74 -2.68
CA ASP A 151 -30.71 -9.93 -3.11
C ASP A 151 -30.35 -8.99 -4.25
N SER A 152 -31.28 -8.74 -5.17
CA SER A 152 -31.14 -7.90 -6.36
C SER A 152 -31.25 -6.39 -6.10
N GLY A 153 -31.00 -5.92 -4.87
CA GLY A 153 -31.03 -4.50 -4.52
C GLY A 153 -29.80 -3.73 -4.98
N ASP A 154 -29.94 -2.41 -5.16
CA ASP A 154 -28.83 -1.52 -5.46
C ASP A 154 -27.82 -1.53 -4.31
N PHE A 155 -26.69 -2.19 -4.55
CA PHE A 155 -25.62 -2.40 -3.58
C PHE A 155 -25.08 -1.09 -3.01
N TYR A 156 -24.84 -0.10 -3.87
CA TYR A 156 -24.22 1.17 -3.47
C TYR A 156 -25.18 2.01 -2.60
N GLN A 157 -26.45 2.02 -2.96
CA GLN A 157 -27.47 2.77 -2.23
C GLN A 157 -27.69 2.19 -0.83
N GLY A 158 -27.80 0.87 -0.71
CA GLY A 158 -27.98 0.19 0.58
C GLY A 158 -26.80 0.36 1.54
N PHE A 159 -25.56 0.37 1.04
CA PHE A 159 -24.37 0.66 1.85
C PHE A 159 -24.37 2.10 2.35
N LYS A 160 -24.69 3.06 1.48
CA LYS A 160 -24.77 4.46 1.82
C LYS A 160 -25.84 4.74 2.90
N GLU A 161 -26.99 4.10 2.82
CA GLU A 161 -28.07 4.23 3.80
C GLU A 161 -27.67 3.69 5.17
N LYS A 162 -26.97 2.53 5.22
CA LYS A 162 -26.43 1.96 6.47
C LYS A 162 -25.43 2.91 7.13
N MET A 163 -24.52 3.52 6.36
CA MET A 163 -23.49 4.42 6.88
C MET A 163 -24.05 5.76 7.36
N THR A 164 -25.08 6.30 6.69
CA THR A 164 -25.73 7.55 7.11
C THR A 164 -26.71 7.35 8.26
N GLY A 165 -27.32 6.17 8.38
CA GLY A 165 -28.24 5.82 9.48
C GLY A 165 -27.55 5.66 10.83
N SER A 166 -26.32 5.13 10.86
CA SER A 166 -25.53 4.96 12.10
C SER A 166 -25.07 6.27 12.75
N GLN A 167 -25.09 7.38 12.02
CA GLN A 167 -24.71 8.70 12.57
C GLN A 167 -25.85 9.42 13.31
N ASN A 168 -27.10 8.99 13.13
CA ASN A 168 -28.25 9.62 13.72
C ASN A 168 -28.73 8.99 15.07
N GLU A 169 -28.09 7.92 15.53
CA GLU A 169 -28.42 7.26 16.81
C GLU A 169 -27.52 7.69 17.99
N GLN A 170 -26.61 8.66 17.80
CA GLN A 170 -25.69 9.16 18.84
C GLN A 170 -25.93 10.62 19.29
N ASP A 171 -27.12 11.21 19.01
CA ASP A 171 -27.52 12.50 19.56
C ASP A 171 -28.54 12.36 20.71
#